data_426b4954b6a44ab0ac30eb8ba8c8cea7
#
_entry.id   426b4954b6a44ab0ac30eb8ba8c8cea7
#
_cell.length_a   1.000
_cell.length_b   1.000
_cell.length_c   1.000
_cell.angle_alpha   90.00
_cell.angle_beta   90.00
_cell.angle_gamma   90.00
#
_symmetry.space_group_name_H-M   'P 1'
#
loop_
_entity.id
_entity.type
_entity.pdbx_description
1 polymer ?
#
loop_
_entity_poly.entity_id
_entity_poly.type
_entity_poly.pdbx_seq_one_letter_code
_entity_poly.pdbx_strand_id
1 'polypeptide(L)'
;MKNLNNQDSHYKTIWLSDIHLGTKGCQAEKLLDFLYEYSCDKLYLVGDIIDGWRLSQSFYWPQSHSNVVRRLLSFSKQGTEIIFITGNHDEFLRSFSPLNLGNIKILDEDVHNTEDDRDILIIHGDEYDVITKYSRWLAVLGSIGYEILMTFNRLWNALRKILGYKNYWSLSAFVKHKVKSAVNFISDFEETLALACKKKGYQGVIAGHIHHAEIRKIQGI
;
A
#
# COMPACT_ATOMS: atom_id res chain seq x y z
N MET A 1 -1.92 -24.75 28.06
CA MET A 1 -0.63 -25.17 27.48
C MET A 1 -0.92 -25.68 26.08
N LYS A 2 -0.80 -24.82 25.05
CA LYS A 2 -0.85 -25.27 23.64
C LYS A 2 0.50 -25.92 23.32
N ASN A 3 0.48 -27.12 22.78
CA ASN A 3 1.66 -27.85 22.36
C ASN A 3 2.46 -27.03 21.35
N LEU A 4 3.67 -26.63 21.74
CA LEU A 4 4.71 -26.00 20.91
C LEU A 4 5.40 -27.06 20.03
N ASN A 5 4.65 -27.68 19.14
CA ASN A 5 5.19 -28.50 18.04
C ASN A 5 4.67 -27.98 16.68
N ASN A 6 4.62 -26.66 16.51
CA ASN A 6 4.61 -26.10 15.17
C ASN A 6 6.08 -25.89 14.77
N GLN A 7 6.56 -26.68 13.82
CA GLN A 7 7.73 -26.27 13.04
C GLN A 7 7.36 -24.92 12.42
N ASP A 8 7.95 -23.85 12.94
CA ASP A 8 7.83 -22.52 12.34
C ASP A 8 8.15 -22.67 10.86
N SER A 9 7.18 -22.41 9.99
CA SER A 9 7.43 -22.47 8.55
C SER A 9 8.45 -21.40 8.23
N HIS A 10 9.64 -21.80 7.80
CA HIS A 10 10.74 -20.91 7.47
C HIS A 10 10.78 -20.67 5.96
N TYR A 11 10.85 -19.40 5.57
CA TYR A 11 10.95 -18.98 4.18
C TYR A 11 12.26 -18.25 3.93
N LYS A 12 12.77 -18.31 2.71
CA LYS A 12 13.94 -17.51 2.33
C LYS A 12 13.63 -16.04 2.35
N THR A 13 12.48 -15.64 1.77
CA THR A 13 12.09 -14.26 1.71
C THR A 13 10.58 -14.10 1.92
N ILE A 14 10.21 -13.08 2.69
CA ILE A 14 8.82 -12.64 2.88
C ILE A 14 8.74 -11.17 2.47
N TRP A 15 7.66 -10.80 1.78
CA TRP A 15 7.34 -9.41 1.41
C TRP A 15 6.04 -8.99 2.08
N LEU A 16 6.05 -7.86 2.75
CA LEU A 16 4.88 -7.24 3.39
C LEU A 16 4.80 -5.79 2.93
N SER A 17 3.60 -5.29 2.61
CA SER A 17 3.37 -3.89 2.24
C SER A 17 2.09 -3.36 2.86
N ASP A 18 1.90 -2.05 2.81
CA ASP A 18 0.63 -1.36 3.11
C ASP A 18 0.04 -1.74 4.48
N ILE A 19 0.89 -1.82 5.51
CA ILE A 19 0.49 -2.18 6.89
C ILE A 19 -0.23 -1.03 7.57
N HIS A 20 0.20 0.22 7.33
CA HIS A 20 -0.36 1.45 7.88
C HIS A 20 -0.46 1.46 9.42
N LEU A 21 0.64 1.13 10.11
CA LEU A 21 0.72 1.34 11.56
C LEU A 21 0.47 2.82 11.89
N GLY A 22 -0.40 3.11 12.83
CA GLY A 22 -0.86 4.47 13.13
C GLY A 22 -2.30 4.74 12.68
N THR A 23 -2.94 3.78 12.01
CA THR A 23 -4.35 3.88 11.59
C THR A 23 -5.24 2.89 12.30
N LYS A 24 -6.54 3.22 12.42
CA LYS A 24 -7.56 2.29 12.96
C LYS A 24 -7.86 1.12 12.03
N GLY A 25 -7.53 1.24 10.74
CA GLY A 25 -7.73 0.20 9.73
C GLY A 25 -6.64 -0.88 9.72
N CYS A 26 -5.52 -0.63 10.39
CA CYS A 26 -4.42 -1.59 10.47
C CYS A 26 -4.84 -2.88 11.19
N GLN A 27 -4.55 -4.02 10.58
CA GLN A 27 -4.86 -5.35 11.13
C GLN A 27 -3.67 -5.93 11.92
N ALA A 28 -3.16 -5.16 12.87
CA ALA A 28 -1.93 -5.46 13.60
C ALA A 28 -1.94 -6.81 14.32
N GLU A 29 -3.08 -7.26 14.88
CA GLU A 29 -3.19 -8.56 15.54
C GLU A 29 -3.01 -9.71 14.55
N LYS A 30 -3.65 -9.64 13.37
CA LYS A 30 -3.48 -10.68 12.33
C LYS A 30 -2.05 -10.71 11.78
N LEU A 31 -1.44 -9.53 11.64
CA LEU A 31 -0.04 -9.45 11.24
C LEU A 31 0.87 -10.07 12.31
N LEU A 32 0.60 -9.84 13.58
CA LEU A 32 1.34 -10.47 14.68
C LEU A 32 1.22 -11.99 14.65
N ASP A 33 0.00 -12.52 14.46
CA ASP A 33 -0.23 -13.96 14.34
C ASP A 33 0.62 -14.54 13.21
N PHE A 34 0.62 -13.89 12.03
CA PHE A 34 1.46 -14.26 10.90
C PHE A 34 2.96 -14.22 11.25
N LEU A 35 3.43 -13.12 11.83
CA LEU A 35 4.84 -12.95 12.19
C LEU A 35 5.30 -13.90 13.30
N TYR A 36 4.39 -14.45 14.11
CA TYR A 36 4.71 -15.49 15.11
C TYR A 36 4.72 -16.90 14.51
N GLU A 37 3.91 -17.14 13.47
CA GLU A 37 3.82 -18.45 12.80
C GLU A 37 4.94 -18.67 11.78
N TYR A 38 5.42 -17.58 11.12
CA TYR A 38 6.39 -17.66 10.04
C TYR A 38 7.70 -16.95 10.39
N SER A 39 8.81 -17.49 9.87
CA SER A 39 10.14 -16.90 9.94
C SER A 39 10.79 -16.83 8.55
N CYS A 40 11.84 -16.02 8.39
CA CYS A 40 12.54 -15.91 7.12
C CYS A 40 13.98 -15.43 7.29
N ASP A 41 14.81 -15.68 6.26
CA ASP A 41 16.15 -15.13 6.17
C ASP A 41 16.12 -13.65 5.82
N LYS A 42 15.19 -13.23 4.93
CA LYS A 42 15.04 -11.86 4.46
C LYS A 42 13.58 -11.41 4.52
N LEU A 43 13.35 -10.24 5.07
CA LEU A 43 12.03 -9.62 5.19
C LEU A 43 12.04 -8.26 4.48
N TYR A 44 11.26 -8.13 3.42
CA TYR A 44 10.98 -6.85 2.79
C TYR A 44 9.73 -6.22 3.39
N LEU A 45 9.87 -4.97 3.80
CA LEU A 45 8.78 -4.08 4.19
C LEU A 45 8.60 -3.06 3.06
N VAL A 46 7.64 -3.30 2.16
CA VAL A 46 7.55 -2.63 0.85
C VAL A 46 6.61 -1.43 0.91
N GLY A 47 7.02 -0.42 1.69
CA GLY A 47 6.35 0.88 1.83
C GLY A 47 5.04 0.86 2.60
N ASP A 48 4.67 2.04 3.07
CA ASP A 48 3.45 2.30 3.83
C ASP A 48 3.30 1.42 5.08
N ILE A 49 4.43 1.19 5.75
CA ILE A 49 4.49 0.41 6.99
C ILE A 49 4.01 1.25 8.16
N ILE A 50 4.47 2.51 8.24
CA ILE A 50 4.08 3.48 9.28
C ILE A 50 3.36 4.64 8.60
N ASP A 51 2.11 4.87 8.97
CA ASP A 51 1.34 5.98 8.42
C ASP A 51 1.70 7.30 9.13
N GLY A 52 2.86 7.86 8.80
CA GLY A 52 3.33 9.14 9.33
C GLY A 52 2.41 10.30 8.98
N TRP A 53 1.77 10.24 7.83
CA TRP A 53 0.82 11.25 7.42
C TRP A 53 -0.43 11.30 8.32
N ARG A 54 -0.99 10.15 8.68
CA ARG A 54 -2.11 10.07 9.64
C ARG A 54 -1.68 10.44 11.05
N LEU A 55 -0.53 9.94 11.48
CA LEU A 55 0.01 10.22 12.81
C LEU A 55 0.26 11.73 13.02
N SER A 56 0.66 12.47 11.98
CA SER A 56 0.84 13.91 12.04
C SER A 56 -0.48 14.69 12.21
N GLN A 57 -1.61 14.12 11.77
CA GLN A 57 -2.92 14.74 11.90
C GLN A 57 -3.62 14.36 13.21
N SER A 58 -3.54 13.09 13.59
CA SER A 58 -4.19 12.54 14.78
C SER A 58 -3.42 11.32 15.26
N PHE A 59 -2.80 11.43 16.43
CA PHE A 59 -2.02 10.35 16.99
C PHE A 59 -2.92 9.19 17.44
N TYR A 60 -2.70 8.03 16.82
CA TYR A 60 -3.34 6.76 17.18
C TYR A 60 -2.30 5.64 17.15
N TRP A 61 -1.94 5.13 18.34
CA TRP A 61 -0.89 4.10 18.47
C TRP A 61 -1.24 3.10 19.58
N PRO A 62 -2.08 2.09 19.30
CA PRO A 62 -2.41 1.05 20.26
C PRO A 62 -1.22 0.12 20.53
N GLN A 63 -1.31 -0.65 21.62
CA GLN A 63 -0.25 -1.57 22.02
C GLN A 63 0.10 -2.61 20.96
N SER A 64 -0.89 -3.07 20.17
CA SER A 64 -0.67 -4.00 19.05
C SER A 64 0.33 -3.46 18.01
N HIS A 65 0.28 -2.15 17.71
CA HIS A 65 1.27 -1.52 16.80
C HIS A 65 2.69 -1.56 17.38
N SER A 66 2.84 -1.26 18.68
CA SER A 66 4.13 -1.41 19.35
C SER A 66 4.63 -2.86 19.33
N ASN A 67 3.72 -3.81 19.46
CA ASN A 67 4.07 -5.23 19.43
C ASN A 67 4.55 -5.67 18.04
N VAL A 68 3.95 -5.15 16.95
CA VAL A 68 4.45 -5.38 15.58
C VAL A 68 5.87 -4.86 15.44
N VAL A 69 6.15 -3.62 15.83
CA VAL A 69 7.50 -3.05 15.77
C VAL A 69 8.50 -3.89 16.57
N ARG A 70 8.14 -4.28 17.80
CA ARG A 70 9.01 -5.16 18.62
C ARG A 70 9.26 -6.50 17.95
N ARG A 71 8.25 -7.07 17.31
CA ARG A 71 8.39 -8.35 16.60
C ARG A 71 9.33 -8.23 15.40
N LEU A 72 9.22 -7.16 14.59
CA LEU A 72 10.14 -6.86 13.49
C LEU A 72 11.59 -6.71 13.99
N LEU A 73 11.80 -5.95 15.07
CA LEU A 73 13.13 -5.84 15.70
C LEU A 73 13.65 -7.18 16.23
N SER A 74 12.75 -8.06 16.68
CA SER A 74 13.12 -9.42 17.11
C SER A 74 13.60 -10.28 15.93
N PHE A 75 13.01 -10.15 14.73
CA PHE A 75 13.51 -10.79 13.50
C PHE A 75 14.95 -10.34 13.20
N SER A 76 15.21 -9.04 13.21
CA SER A 76 16.56 -8.52 13.01
C SER A 76 17.54 -9.05 14.04
N LYS A 77 17.16 -9.09 15.33
CA LYS A 77 17.99 -9.68 16.40
C LYS A 77 18.29 -11.17 16.19
N GLN A 78 17.40 -11.89 15.56
CA GLN A 78 17.55 -13.32 15.24
C GLN A 78 18.36 -13.58 13.96
N GLY A 79 18.79 -12.53 13.27
CA GLY A 79 19.65 -12.62 12.08
C GLY A 79 18.92 -12.38 10.76
N THR A 80 17.59 -12.20 10.76
CA THR A 80 16.84 -11.85 9.55
C THR A 80 17.30 -10.50 9.02
N GLU A 81 17.63 -10.43 7.74
CA GLU A 81 17.88 -9.17 7.04
C GLU A 81 16.54 -8.47 6.76
N ILE A 82 16.35 -7.26 7.29
CA ILE A 82 15.15 -6.45 7.05
C ILE A 82 15.48 -5.34 6.07
N ILE A 83 14.74 -5.28 4.96
CA ILE A 83 14.85 -4.23 3.97
C ILE A 83 13.54 -3.45 3.95
N PHE A 84 13.60 -2.21 4.42
CA PHE A 84 12.48 -1.28 4.43
C PHE A 84 12.56 -0.41 3.18
N ILE A 85 11.61 -0.59 2.27
CA ILE A 85 11.41 0.27 1.11
C ILE A 85 10.44 1.39 1.53
N THR A 86 10.77 2.63 1.26
CA THR A 86 9.94 3.78 1.67
C THR A 86 8.72 3.93 0.77
N GLY A 87 7.57 4.22 1.39
CA GLY A 87 6.31 4.56 0.71
C GLY A 87 5.94 6.04 0.87
N ASN A 88 4.80 6.43 0.33
CA ASN A 88 4.31 7.82 0.44
C ASN A 88 3.74 8.15 1.84
N HIS A 89 3.23 7.18 2.60
CA HIS A 89 2.78 7.41 3.97
C HIS A 89 3.92 7.44 4.99
N ASP A 90 5.04 6.83 4.68
CA ASP A 90 6.26 6.87 5.48
C ASP A 90 7.40 7.65 4.79
N GLU A 91 7.06 8.60 3.91
CA GLU A 91 7.99 9.44 3.14
C GLU A 91 9.02 10.20 4.01
N PHE A 92 8.72 10.41 5.29
CA PHE A 92 9.66 11.03 6.24
C PHE A 92 10.95 10.21 6.40
N LEU A 93 10.91 8.91 6.11
CA LEU A 93 12.09 8.03 6.13
C LEU A 93 12.97 8.19 4.89
N ARG A 94 12.46 8.76 3.78
CA ARG A 94 13.23 8.98 2.54
C ARG A 94 14.42 9.90 2.77
N SER A 95 14.31 10.86 3.68
CA SER A 95 15.41 11.75 4.02
C SER A 95 16.61 11.02 4.64
N PHE A 96 16.43 9.78 5.09
CA PHE A 96 17.47 8.93 5.65
C PHE A 96 17.93 7.83 4.68
N SER A 97 17.29 7.69 3.51
CA SER A 97 17.67 6.70 2.49
C SER A 97 18.93 7.17 1.72
N PRO A 98 19.92 6.29 1.45
CA PRO A 98 20.06 4.94 1.99
C PRO A 98 20.62 4.92 3.42
N LEU A 99 20.01 4.14 4.30
CA LEU A 99 20.47 3.97 5.68
C LEU A 99 20.69 2.49 5.99
N ASN A 100 21.79 2.19 6.67
CA ASN A 100 22.12 0.83 7.10
C ASN A 100 22.32 0.79 8.62
N LEU A 101 21.51 0.03 9.31
CA LEU A 101 21.53 -0.18 10.76
C LEU A 101 21.70 -1.68 11.08
N GLY A 102 22.89 -2.21 10.82
CA GLY A 102 23.16 -3.64 10.96
C GLY A 102 22.35 -4.47 9.98
N ASN A 103 21.40 -5.28 10.47
CA ASN A 103 20.54 -6.12 9.64
C ASN A 103 19.28 -5.39 9.14
N ILE A 104 19.15 -4.08 9.36
CA ILE A 104 18.03 -3.27 8.88
C ILE A 104 18.54 -2.26 7.88
N LYS A 105 18.01 -2.28 6.67
CA LYS A 105 18.30 -1.29 5.61
C LYS A 105 17.05 -0.49 5.31
N ILE A 106 17.20 0.80 5.07
CA ILE A 106 16.12 1.69 4.56
C ILE A 106 16.55 2.16 3.19
N LEU A 107 15.74 1.86 2.18
CA LEU A 107 16.02 2.13 0.76
C LEU A 107 14.75 2.67 0.09
N ASP A 108 14.89 3.32 -1.06
CA ASP A 108 13.77 3.76 -1.88
C ASP A 108 13.37 2.67 -2.90
N GLU A 109 14.33 1.91 -3.36
CA GLU A 109 14.15 0.71 -4.20
C GLU A 109 15.24 -0.31 -3.89
N ASP A 110 14.98 -1.58 -4.19
CA ASP A 110 15.98 -2.66 -4.12
C ASP A 110 15.79 -3.65 -5.28
N VAL A 111 16.79 -4.48 -5.52
CA VAL A 111 16.71 -5.56 -6.49
C VAL A 111 16.93 -6.89 -5.77
N HIS A 112 15.91 -7.73 -5.77
CA HIS A 112 15.98 -9.07 -5.23
C HIS A 112 16.40 -10.07 -6.31
N ASN A 113 17.56 -10.66 -6.14
CA ASN A 113 18.00 -11.76 -7.00
C ASN A 113 17.40 -13.07 -6.49
N THR A 114 16.66 -13.77 -7.35
CA THR A 114 16.03 -15.06 -7.04
C THR A 114 17.03 -16.21 -7.24
N GLU A 115 16.72 -17.41 -6.74
CA GLU A 115 17.60 -18.59 -6.89
C GLU A 115 17.75 -19.06 -8.34
N ASP A 116 16.84 -18.70 -9.22
CA ASP A 116 16.89 -18.96 -10.66
C ASP A 116 17.45 -17.76 -11.46
N ASP A 117 18.29 -16.93 -10.80
CA ASP A 117 19.03 -15.81 -11.38
C ASP A 117 18.14 -14.75 -12.07
N ARG A 118 16.92 -14.53 -11.55
CA ARG A 118 16.08 -13.42 -11.99
C ARG A 118 16.21 -12.23 -11.06
N ASP A 119 16.33 -11.06 -11.64
CA ASP A 119 16.33 -9.79 -10.92
C ASP A 119 14.92 -9.26 -10.82
N ILE A 120 14.40 -9.18 -9.60
CA ILE A 120 13.07 -8.67 -9.28
C ILE A 120 13.21 -7.29 -8.63
N LEU A 121 12.63 -6.28 -9.27
CA LEU A 121 12.59 -4.93 -8.73
C LEU A 121 11.63 -4.89 -7.52
N ILE A 122 12.09 -4.34 -6.40
CA ILE A 122 11.28 -4.14 -5.20
C ILE A 122 11.12 -2.64 -4.98
N ILE A 123 9.89 -2.14 -5.11
CA ILE A 123 9.54 -0.73 -4.93
C ILE A 123 8.18 -0.60 -4.28
N HIS A 124 7.89 0.55 -3.66
CA HIS A 124 6.53 0.78 -3.19
C HIS A 124 5.58 1.09 -4.37
N GLY A 125 6.01 1.90 -5.31
CA GLY A 125 5.26 2.17 -6.55
C GLY A 125 4.60 3.54 -6.62
N ASP A 126 4.54 4.30 -5.55
CA ASP A 126 3.92 5.62 -5.49
C ASP A 126 4.55 6.65 -6.48
N GLU A 127 5.80 6.47 -6.86
CA GLU A 127 6.47 7.30 -7.87
C GLU A 127 5.88 7.12 -9.28
N TYR A 128 5.30 5.96 -9.55
CA TYR A 128 4.66 5.61 -10.84
C TYR A 128 3.18 5.99 -10.89
N ASP A 129 2.66 6.44 -9.77
CA ASP A 129 1.31 6.93 -9.69
C ASP A 129 1.24 8.41 -10.06
N VAL A 130 1.02 8.68 -11.34
CA VAL A 130 0.84 10.04 -11.87
C VAL A 130 -0.33 10.76 -11.19
N ILE A 131 -1.28 9.99 -10.65
CA ILE A 131 -2.47 10.52 -9.98
C ILE A 131 -2.17 10.94 -8.54
N THR A 132 -1.26 10.27 -7.81
CA THR A 132 -0.94 10.66 -6.43
C THR A 132 -0.29 12.04 -6.35
N LYS A 133 0.50 12.45 -7.33
CA LYS A 133 1.02 13.82 -7.41
C LYS A 133 -0.09 14.88 -7.50
N TYR A 134 -1.23 14.53 -8.09
CA TYR A 134 -2.38 15.43 -8.26
C TYR A 134 -3.55 15.12 -7.31
N SER A 135 -3.59 13.96 -6.67
CA SER A 135 -4.78 13.45 -5.98
C SER A 135 -4.96 13.98 -4.55
N ARG A 136 -3.92 14.49 -3.86
CA ARG A 136 -4.11 15.09 -2.53
C ARG A 136 -5.15 16.24 -2.60
N TRP A 137 -5.01 17.15 -3.54
CA TRP A 137 -5.99 18.22 -3.72
C TRP A 137 -7.26 17.76 -4.46
N LEU A 138 -7.16 16.77 -5.38
CA LEU A 138 -8.32 16.16 -6.03
C LEU A 138 -9.15 15.30 -5.06
N ALA A 139 -8.55 14.61 -4.09
CA ALA A 139 -9.28 13.88 -3.04
C ALA A 139 -10.00 14.85 -2.10
N VAL A 140 -9.34 15.96 -1.72
CA VAL A 140 -9.98 17.03 -0.92
C VAL A 140 -11.08 17.72 -1.73
N LEU A 141 -10.84 18.08 -2.99
CA LEU A 141 -11.88 18.62 -3.89
C LEU A 141 -12.97 17.58 -4.18
N GLY A 142 -12.63 16.28 -4.25
CA GLY A 142 -13.57 15.20 -4.45
C GLY A 142 -14.50 14.99 -3.26
N SER A 143 -14.01 15.10 -2.01
CA SER A 143 -14.83 15.00 -0.80
C SER A 143 -15.74 16.21 -0.62
N ILE A 144 -15.20 17.42 -0.78
CA ILE A 144 -15.97 18.67 -0.74
C ILE A 144 -16.95 18.71 -1.92
N GLY A 145 -16.48 18.36 -3.12
CA GLY A 145 -17.30 18.29 -4.32
C GLY A 145 -18.42 17.25 -4.21
N TYR A 146 -18.19 16.13 -3.54
CA TYR A 146 -19.21 15.12 -3.29
C TYR A 146 -20.32 15.62 -2.36
N GLU A 147 -19.99 16.30 -1.26
CA GLU A 147 -20.99 16.88 -0.36
C GLU A 147 -21.78 18.00 -1.05
N ILE A 148 -21.10 18.86 -1.82
CA ILE A 148 -21.74 19.91 -2.63
C ILE A 148 -22.65 19.28 -3.69
N LEU A 149 -22.19 18.27 -4.40
CA LEU A 149 -22.96 17.53 -5.41
C LEU A 149 -24.20 16.84 -4.81
N MET A 150 -24.07 16.25 -3.62
CA MET A 150 -25.21 15.64 -2.92
C MET A 150 -26.25 16.69 -2.50
N THR A 151 -25.80 17.83 -1.99
CA THR A 151 -26.67 18.94 -1.61
C THR A 151 -27.31 19.56 -2.84
N PHE A 152 -26.53 19.80 -3.90
CA PHE A 152 -27.04 20.31 -5.18
C PHE A 152 -28.03 19.34 -5.83
N ASN A 153 -27.77 18.04 -5.78
CA ASN A 153 -28.67 17.01 -6.31
C ASN A 153 -30.03 16.98 -5.58
N ARG A 154 -30.04 17.19 -4.25
CA ARG A 154 -31.28 17.33 -3.47
C ARG A 154 -32.07 18.57 -3.88
N LEU A 155 -31.40 19.73 -3.93
CA LEU A 155 -32.00 21.01 -4.34
C LEU A 155 -32.48 20.94 -5.79
N TRP A 156 -31.69 20.41 -6.70
CA TRP A 156 -32.04 20.28 -8.12
C TRP A 156 -33.25 19.36 -8.34
N ASN A 157 -33.30 18.19 -7.66
CA ASN A 157 -34.46 17.32 -7.77
C ASN A 157 -35.72 17.92 -7.11
N ALA A 158 -35.57 18.73 -6.04
CA ALA A 158 -36.69 19.49 -5.45
C ALA A 158 -37.23 20.54 -6.41
N LEU A 159 -36.36 21.33 -7.04
CA LEU A 159 -36.69 22.33 -8.08
C LEU A 159 -37.33 21.65 -9.29
N ARG A 160 -36.79 20.57 -9.79
CA ARG A 160 -37.37 19.79 -10.91
C ARG A 160 -38.77 19.27 -10.59
N LYS A 161 -39.01 18.84 -9.35
CA LYS A 161 -40.34 18.39 -8.90
C LYS A 161 -41.35 19.54 -8.90
N ILE A 162 -40.93 20.74 -8.48
CA ILE A 162 -41.77 21.97 -8.52
C ILE A 162 -42.08 22.37 -9.96
N LEU A 163 -41.11 22.21 -10.87
CA LEU A 163 -41.24 22.53 -12.30
C LEU A 163 -41.92 21.42 -13.12
N GLY A 164 -42.45 20.38 -12.47
CA GLY A 164 -43.23 19.31 -13.14
C GLY A 164 -42.41 18.23 -13.85
N TYR A 165 -41.09 18.19 -13.70
CA TYR A 165 -40.26 17.15 -14.31
C TYR A 165 -40.31 15.85 -13.48
N LYS A 166 -40.72 14.76 -14.09
CA LYS A 166 -40.88 13.41 -13.44
C LYS A 166 -39.61 12.57 -13.41
N ASN A 167 -38.57 12.97 -14.15
CA ASN A 167 -37.35 12.16 -14.26
C ASN A 167 -36.34 12.50 -13.19
N TYR A 168 -35.94 11.52 -12.39
CA TYR A 168 -34.91 11.63 -11.35
C TYR A 168 -33.50 11.58 -11.99
N TRP A 169 -32.64 12.50 -11.58
CA TRP A 169 -31.22 12.43 -11.97
C TRP A 169 -30.50 11.39 -11.11
N SER A 170 -29.90 10.38 -11.76
CA SER A 170 -29.40 9.19 -11.07
C SER A 170 -27.93 9.36 -10.64
N LEU A 171 -27.70 9.40 -9.34
CA LEU A 171 -26.38 9.30 -8.74
C LEU A 171 -25.65 8.00 -9.12
N SER A 172 -26.42 6.94 -9.49
CA SER A 172 -25.86 5.64 -9.89
C SER A 172 -24.98 5.70 -11.15
N ALA A 173 -25.28 6.62 -12.08
CA ALA A 173 -24.42 6.83 -13.26
C ALA A 173 -23.05 7.40 -12.88
N PHE A 174 -23.01 8.30 -11.89
CA PHE A 174 -21.78 8.89 -11.37
C PHE A 174 -20.92 7.85 -10.64
N VAL A 175 -21.54 7.00 -9.80
CA VAL A 175 -20.84 5.91 -9.10
C VAL A 175 -20.25 4.90 -10.08
N LYS A 176 -20.99 4.52 -11.13
CA LYS A 176 -20.49 3.64 -12.20
C LYS A 176 -19.26 4.22 -12.90
N HIS A 177 -19.26 5.54 -13.14
CA HIS A 177 -18.11 6.21 -13.77
C HIS A 177 -16.87 6.22 -12.85
N LYS A 178 -17.05 6.40 -11.53
CA LYS A 178 -15.94 6.33 -10.57
C LYS A 178 -15.36 4.93 -10.44
N VAL A 179 -16.21 3.90 -10.42
CA VAL A 179 -15.75 2.50 -10.39
C VAL A 179 -14.94 2.17 -11.65
N LYS A 180 -15.42 2.57 -12.83
CA LYS A 180 -14.69 2.39 -14.09
C LYS A 180 -13.35 3.13 -14.08
N SER A 181 -13.29 4.35 -13.54
CA SER A 181 -12.04 5.12 -13.41
C SER A 181 -11.04 4.45 -12.46
N ALA A 182 -11.51 3.88 -11.35
CA ALA A 182 -10.65 3.15 -10.42
C ALA A 182 -10.07 1.87 -11.04
N VAL A 183 -10.87 1.12 -11.79
CA VAL A 183 -10.41 -0.09 -12.51
C VAL A 183 -9.37 0.27 -13.58
N ASN A 184 -9.62 1.32 -14.37
CA ASN A 184 -8.66 1.80 -15.36
C ASN A 184 -7.35 2.25 -14.68
N PHE A 185 -7.45 2.94 -13.54
CA PHE A 185 -6.29 3.40 -12.77
C PHE A 185 -5.38 2.24 -12.33
N ILE A 186 -5.96 1.17 -11.77
CA ILE A 186 -5.19 -0.02 -11.38
C ILE A 186 -4.47 -0.61 -12.60
N SER A 187 -5.18 -0.77 -13.72
CA SER A 187 -4.60 -1.30 -14.96
C SER A 187 -3.45 -0.42 -15.48
N ASP A 188 -3.64 0.90 -15.49
CA ASP A 188 -2.62 1.85 -15.96
C ASP A 188 -1.38 1.85 -15.04
N PHE A 189 -1.56 1.70 -13.72
CA PHE A 189 -0.47 1.60 -12.76
C PHE A 189 0.38 0.36 -13.01
N GLU A 190 -0.25 -0.80 -13.12
CA GLU A 190 0.46 -2.07 -13.32
C GLU A 190 1.20 -2.12 -14.66
N GLU A 191 0.59 -1.59 -15.72
CA GLU A 191 1.25 -1.46 -17.03
C GLU A 191 2.46 -0.54 -16.96
N THR A 192 2.34 0.58 -16.23
CA THR A 192 3.44 1.53 -16.01
C THR A 192 4.60 0.88 -15.26
N LEU A 193 4.29 0.12 -14.20
CA LEU A 193 5.30 -0.64 -13.44
C LEU A 193 6.00 -1.69 -14.32
N ALA A 194 5.26 -2.46 -15.09
CA ALA A 194 5.82 -3.46 -15.97
C ALA A 194 6.76 -2.84 -17.04
N LEU A 195 6.35 -1.70 -17.61
CA LEU A 195 7.19 -0.96 -18.56
C LEU A 195 8.48 -0.42 -17.91
N ALA A 196 8.37 0.14 -16.70
CA ALA A 196 9.53 0.64 -15.96
C ALA A 196 10.50 -0.49 -15.60
N CYS A 197 9.99 -1.62 -15.12
CA CYS A 197 10.74 -2.82 -14.82
C CYS A 197 11.50 -3.32 -16.08
N LYS A 198 10.80 -3.44 -17.20
CA LYS A 198 11.38 -3.84 -18.49
C LYS A 198 12.46 -2.87 -18.99
N LYS A 199 12.25 -1.56 -18.84
CA LYS A 199 13.22 -0.54 -19.22
C LYS A 199 14.50 -0.63 -18.39
N LYS A 200 14.39 -1.01 -17.11
CA LYS A 200 15.54 -1.25 -16.22
C LYS A 200 16.20 -2.62 -16.45
N GLY A 201 15.63 -3.49 -17.29
CA GLY A 201 16.17 -4.81 -17.64
C GLY A 201 15.85 -5.92 -16.63
N TYR A 202 14.92 -5.68 -15.69
CA TYR A 202 14.52 -6.65 -14.67
C TYR A 202 13.43 -7.60 -15.20
N GLN A 203 13.32 -8.79 -14.59
CA GLN A 203 12.42 -9.86 -15.01
C GLN A 203 11.10 -9.88 -14.23
N GLY A 204 10.96 -9.04 -13.20
CA GLY A 204 9.74 -8.92 -12.40
C GLY A 204 9.76 -7.73 -11.49
N VAL A 205 8.61 -7.38 -10.94
CA VAL A 205 8.45 -6.31 -9.94
C VAL A 205 7.52 -6.76 -8.83
N ILE A 206 7.87 -6.42 -7.59
CA ILE A 206 7.01 -6.53 -6.42
C ILE A 206 6.75 -5.11 -5.93
N ALA A 207 5.48 -4.73 -5.87
CA ALA A 207 5.06 -3.41 -5.45
C ALA A 207 3.86 -3.47 -4.48
N GLY A 208 3.67 -2.40 -3.71
CA GLY A 208 2.50 -2.15 -2.86
C GLY A 208 1.59 -1.06 -3.46
N HIS A 209 1.15 -0.12 -2.62
CA HIS A 209 0.52 1.16 -2.92
C HIS A 209 -0.95 1.13 -3.33
N ILE A 210 -1.36 0.26 -4.25
CA ILE A 210 -2.75 0.23 -4.75
C ILE A 210 -3.69 -0.62 -3.89
N HIS A 211 -3.20 -1.26 -2.84
CA HIS A 211 -3.96 -2.15 -1.93
C HIS A 211 -4.75 -3.24 -2.68
N HIS A 212 -4.22 -3.70 -3.81
CA HIS A 212 -4.80 -4.77 -4.62
C HIS A 212 -3.81 -5.91 -4.74
N ALA A 213 -4.09 -7.02 -4.03
CA ALA A 213 -3.23 -8.20 -4.04
C ALA A 213 -3.47 -9.01 -5.32
N GLU A 214 -2.50 -8.99 -6.23
CA GLU A 214 -2.55 -9.75 -7.49
C GLU A 214 -1.17 -10.26 -7.89
N ILE A 215 -1.13 -11.41 -8.52
CA ILE A 215 0.06 -11.96 -9.16
C ILE A 215 -0.33 -12.25 -10.61
N ARG A 216 0.22 -11.49 -11.53
CA ARG A 216 -0.06 -11.69 -12.96
C ARG A 216 1.13 -11.32 -13.84
N LYS A 217 1.09 -11.78 -15.07
CA LYS A 217 2.10 -11.50 -16.08
C LYS A 217 1.62 -10.40 -17.01
N ILE A 218 2.41 -9.32 -17.14
CA ILE A 218 2.09 -8.16 -17.98
C ILE A 218 3.27 -7.94 -18.91
N GLN A 219 3.05 -7.95 -20.24
CA GLN A 219 4.07 -7.71 -21.26
C GLN A 219 5.36 -8.54 -21.11
N GLY A 220 5.26 -9.71 -20.47
CA GLY A 220 6.37 -10.63 -20.27
C GLY A 220 7.11 -10.47 -18.94
N ILE A 221 6.69 -9.50 -18.10
CA ILE A 221 7.13 -9.28 -16.72
C ILE A 221 6.15 -9.96 -15.77
#